data_d8113ae7fdf58c229636e4c868cd6129
#
_entry.id   d8113ae7fdf58c229636e4c868cd6129
#
_cell.length_a   1.000
_cell.length_b   1.000
_cell.length_c   1.000
_cell.angle_alpha   90.00
_cell.angle_beta   90.00
_cell.angle_gamma   90.00
#
_symmetry.space_group_name_H-M   'P 1'
#
loop_
_entity.id
_entity.type
_entity.pdbx_description
1 polymer ?
#
loop_
_entity_poly.entity_id
_entity_poly.type
_entity_poly.pdbx_seq_one_letter_code
_entity_poly.pdbx_strand_id
1 'polypeptide(L)'
;MSLTVSIITATFNSAATVGETMRSVSEQDYPFIEHIIVDGKSQDDTLKIVGAFSHTALVVCEKDEGIYDAMNKGIRAARGEVIGMLNSDDVYAHPSVISHVVKAFEDETMQACYADLQYIQAEDPQRIVRTWRSGRFQPSYFYWGWMPPHPTFFVRKSVYDQVGLFDTSLRSASDYEIMLRILLKHKMSACYIPEVTVKMRTGGISNASVRNRLRANREDREAWRLNGLHPYFFTLYLKPLRKITQFIIR
;
A
#
# COMPACT_ATOMS: atom_id res chain seq x y z
N MET A 1 -8.31 9.41 23.00
CA MET A 1 -8.29 10.38 21.89
C MET A 1 -8.60 9.61 20.60
N SER A 2 -9.34 10.19 19.66
CA SER A 2 -9.58 9.58 18.36
C SER A 2 -8.33 9.70 17.49
N LEU A 3 -7.84 8.58 16.93
CA LEU A 3 -6.68 8.58 16.03
C LEU A 3 -7.03 9.24 14.70
N THR A 4 -6.19 10.12 14.18
CA THR A 4 -6.32 10.62 12.81
C THR A 4 -5.56 9.68 11.86
N VAL A 5 -6.22 9.28 10.77
CA VAL A 5 -5.63 8.42 9.73
C VAL A 5 -5.37 9.24 8.48
N SER A 6 -4.11 9.36 8.07
CA SER A 6 -3.75 9.98 6.79
C SER A 6 -3.72 8.92 5.70
N ILE A 7 -4.56 9.09 4.68
CA ILE A 7 -4.57 8.28 3.47
C ILE A 7 -3.83 9.06 2.38
N ILE A 8 -2.78 8.45 1.81
CA ILE A 8 -1.97 9.06 0.76
C ILE A 8 -2.29 8.38 -0.56
N THR A 9 -2.72 9.18 -1.55
CA THR A 9 -2.94 8.71 -2.91
C THR A 9 -1.99 9.44 -3.86
N ALA A 10 -1.03 8.69 -4.42
CA ALA A 10 -0.17 9.19 -5.50
C ALA A 10 -0.92 9.12 -6.83
N THR A 11 -0.89 10.21 -7.60
CA THR A 11 -1.59 10.32 -8.89
C THR A 11 -0.66 10.82 -9.99
N PHE A 12 -0.79 10.24 -11.18
CA PHE A 12 -0.19 10.75 -12.40
C PHE A 12 -0.98 10.26 -13.61
N ASN A 13 -1.68 11.18 -14.31
CA ASN A 13 -2.56 10.87 -15.43
C ASN A 13 -3.56 9.75 -15.10
N SER A 14 -4.29 9.91 -14.00
CA SER A 14 -5.17 8.90 -13.40
C SER A 14 -6.66 9.23 -13.56
N ALA A 15 -7.04 10.12 -14.51
CA ALA A 15 -8.41 10.57 -14.68
C ALA A 15 -9.44 9.44 -14.85
N ALA A 16 -9.00 8.30 -15.43
CA ALA A 16 -9.88 7.16 -15.66
C ALA A 16 -10.30 6.43 -14.37
N THR A 17 -9.53 6.52 -13.29
CA THR A 17 -9.71 5.66 -12.09
C THR A 17 -9.80 6.44 -10.79
N VAL A 18 -9.13 7.60 -10.68
CA VAL A 18 -9.01 8.38 -9.44
C VAL A 18 -10.36 8.72 -8.81
N GLY A 19 -11.41 8.94 -9.61
CA GLY A 19 -12.75 9.26 -9.11
C GLY A 19 -13.36 8.15 -8.25
N GLU A 20 -13.10 6.88 -8.58
CA GLU A 20 -13.56 5.74 -7.77
C GLU A 20 -12.73 5.60 -6.48
N THR A 21 -11.43 5.82 -6.57
CA THR A 21 -10.55 5.87 -5.39
C THR A 21 -11.00 6.95 -4.41
N MET A 22 -11.20 8.18 -4.90
CA MET A 22 -11.69 9.31 -4.10
C MET A 22 -13.03 9.02 -3.43
N ARG A 23 -13.98 8.42 -4.18
CA ARG A 23 -15.29 8.03 -3.63
C ARG A 23 -15.14 7.00 -2.53
N SER A 24 -14.31 5.97 -2.70
CA SER A 24 -14.12 4.92 -1.71
C SER A 24 -13.55 5.43 -0.38
N VAL A 25 -12.78 6.51 -0.42
CA VAL A 25 -12.29 7.19 0.80
C VAL A 25 -13.38 8.07 1.39
N SER A 26 -14.15 8.80 0.56
CA SER A 26 -15.24 9.69 1.04
C SER A 26 -16.40 8.93 1.69
N GLU A 27 -16.59 7.67 1.34
CA GLU A 27 -17.65 6.78 1.85
C GLU A 27 -17.25 6.02 3.13
N GLN A 28 -16.04 6.26 3.68
CA GLN A 28 -15.64 5.64 4.94
C GLN A 28 -16.45 6.20 6.11
N ASP A 29 -16.82 5.32 7.03
CA ASP A 29 -17.63 5.64 8.23
C ASP A 29 -16.84 6.32 9.35
N TYR A 30 -15.51 6.41 9.23
CA TYR A 30 -14.62 7.02 10.21
C TYR A 30 -14.41 8.52 9.94
N PRO A 31 -14.70 9.41 10.91
CA PRO A 31 -14.73 10.86 10.63
C PRO A 31 -13.34 11.55 10.64
N PHE A 32 -12.30 10.93 11.20
CA PHE A 32 -10.98 11.56 11.34
C PHE A 32 -10.01 11.02 10.27
N ILE A 33 -10.35 11.24 9.00
CA ILE A 33 -9.52 10.89 7.84
C ILE A 33 -8.94 12.16 7.25
N GLU A 34 -7.62 12.19 7.06
CA GLU A 34 -6.89 13.18 6.28
C GLU A 34 -6.54 12.56 4.93
N HIS A 35 -7.25 12.91 3.86
CA HIS A 35 -6.93 12.41 2.51
C HIS A 35 -5.97 13.35 1.81
N ILE A 36 -4.75 12.89 1.52
CA ILE A 36 -3.67 13.65 0.88
C ILE A 36 -3.46 13.11 -0.52
N ILE A 37 -3.59 13.97 -1.51
CA ILE A 37 -3.30 13.67 -2.91
C ILE A 37 -1.93 14.21 -3.26
N VAL A 38 -1.06 13.36 -3.81
CA VAL A 38 0.25 13.77 -4.33
C VAL A 38 0.25 13.53 -5.82
N ASP A 39 0.16 14.63 -6.58
CA ASP A 39 0.03 14.60 -8.04
C ASP A 39 1.36 14.94 -8.72
N GLY A 40 1.83 14.05 -9.59
CA GLY A 40 3.08 14.15 -10.34
C GLY A 40 3.02 15.13 -11.53
N LYS A 41 2.20 16.19 -11.49
CA LYS A 41 1.88 17.12 -12.58
C LYS A 41 1.11 16.44 -13.71
N SER A 42 -0.02 15.84 -13.40
CA SER A 42 -0.95 15.28 -14.38
C SER A 42 -1.34 16.30 -15.46
N GLN A 43 -1.48 15.81 -16.69
CA GLN A 43 -1.84 16.61 -17.87
C GLN A 43 -3.26 16.32 -18.35
N ASP A 44 -3.95 15.34 -17.72
CA ASP A 44 -5.34 14.97 -17.97
C ASP A 44 -6.28 15.59 -16.92
N ASP A 45 -7.53 15.17 -16.89
CA ASP A 45 -8.55 15.68 -15.96
C ASP A 45 -8.37 15.20 -14.50
N THR A 46 -7.24 14.55 -14.12
CA THR A 46 -7.01 14.00 -12.76
C THR A 46 -7.28 15.05 -11.67
N LEU A 47 -6.61 16.20 -11.73
CA LEU A 47 -6.77 17.26 -10.70
C LEU A 47 -8.15 17.88 -10.68
N LYS A 48 -8.81 17.99 -11.83
CA LYS A 48 -10.20 18.45 -11.92
C LYS A 48 -11.15 17.49 -11.21
N ILE A 49 -10.97 16.18 -11.40
CA ILE A 49 -11.76 15.15 -10.71
C ILE A 49 -11.51 15.20 -9.20
N VAL A 50 -10.24 15.24 -8.76
CA VAL A 50 -9.87 15.37 -7.34
C VAL A 50 -10.52 16.59 -6.70
N GLY A 51 -10.50 17.75 -7.38
CA GLY A 51 -11.09 18.99 -6.90
C GLY A 51 -12.62 18.98 -6.71
N ALA A 52 -13.31 17.97 -7.25
CA ALA A 52 -14.74 17.79 -7.04
C ALA A 52 -15.08 17.11 -5.69
N PHE A 53 -14.09 16.61 -4.96
CA PHE A 53 -14.28 15.94 -3.66
C PHE A 53 -13.90 16.84 -2.50
N SER A 54 -14.87 17.26 -1.70
CA SER A 54 -14.68 18.19 -0.57
C SER A 54 -13.95 17.58 0.63
N HIS A 55 -13.81 16.25 0.72
CA HIS A 55 -13.10 15.57 1.80
C HIS A 55 -11.57 15.59 1.62
N THR A 56 -11.05 16.04 0.47
CA THR A 56 -9.61 16.15 0.22
C THR A 56 -8.99 17.19 1.16
N ALA A 57 -8.10 16.74 2.04
CA ALA A 57 -7.47 17.61 3.04
C ALA A 57 -6.31 18.43 2.44
N LEU A 58 -5.54 17.83 1.54
CA LEU A 58 -4.37 18.44 0.91
C LEU A 58 -4.12 17.89 -0.48
N VAL A 59 -3.76 18.78 -1.41
CA VAL A 59 -3.22 18.41 -2.73
C VAL A 59 -1.82 18.99 -2.87
N VAL A 60 -0.83 18.10 -3.06
CA VAL A 60 0.55 18.45 -3.40
C VAL A 60 0.73 18.17 -4.89
N CYS A 61 0.89 19.21 -5.71
CA CYS A 61 1.04 19.07 -7.16
C CYS A 61 2.43 19.53 -7.59
N GLU A 62 3.35 18.58 -7.70
CA GLU A 62 4.71 18.83 -8.13
C GLU A 62 5.31 17.60 -8.82
N LYS A 63 6.33 17.81 -9.67
CA LYS A 63 7.03 16.71 -10.33
C LYS A 63 7.62 15.75 -9.30
N ASP A 64 7.44 14.46 -9.50
CA ASP A 64 8.06 13.40 -8.73
C ASP A 64 9.06 12.58 -9.55
N GLU A 65 9.89 11.80 -8.84
CA GLU A 65 10.84 10.85 -9.41
C GLU A 65 10.30 9.41 -9.43
N GLY A 66 8.98 9.28 -9.34
CA GLY A 66 8.24 8.02 -9.32
C GLY A 66 7.36 7.89 -8.08
N ILE A 67 6.56 6.81 -8.07
CA ILE A 67 5.51 6.60 -7.07
C ILE A 67 6.01 6.68 -5.62
N TYR A 68 7.20 6.17 -5.32
CA TYR A 68 7.74 6.16 -3.96
C TYR A 68 8.21 7.56 -3.50
N ASP A 69 8.63 8.41 -4.44
CA ASP A 69 8.91 9.82 -4.13
C ASP A 69 7.60 10.57 -3.82
N ALA A 70 6.55 10.33 -4.61
CA ALA A 70 5.22 10.86 -4.33
C ALA A 70 4.69 10.37 -2.96
N MET A 71 4.81 9.08 -2.64
CA MET A 71 4.44 8.54 -1.33
C MET A 71 5.24 9.21 -0.19
N ASN A 72 6.54 9.41 -0.36
CA ASN A 72 7.39 10.10 0.61
C ASN A 72 6.97 11.55 0.86
N LYS A 73 6.58 12.27 -0.19
CA LYS A 73 6.02 13.63 -0.06
C LYS A 73 4.74 13.62 0.75
N GLY A 74 3.86 12.66 0.47
CA GLY A 74 2.63 12.45 1.22
C GLY A 74 2.89 12.15 2.71
N ILE A 75 3.84 11.26 3.04
CA ILE A 75 4.20 10.93 4.43
C ILE A 75 4.71 12.19 5.16
N ARG A 76 5.55 12.99 4.51
CA ARG A 76 6.06 14.25 5.11
C ARG A 76 4.95 15.26 5.37
N ALA A 77 3.94 15.32 4.49
CA ALA A 77 2.81 16.24 4.60
C ALA A 77 1.75 15.75 5.61
N ALA A 78 1.70 14.46 5.88
CA ALA A 78 0.71 13.82 6.75
C ALA A 78 0.79 14.31 8.20
N ARG A 79 -0.37 14.58 8.80
CA ARG A 79 -0.52 14.99 10.20
C ARG A 79 -1.13 13.90 11.08
N GLY A 80 -1.76 12.89 10.46
CA GLY A 80 -2.36 11.77 11.17
C GLY A 80 -1.33 10.87 11.85
N GLU A 81 -1.75 10.21 12.91
CA GLU A 81 -0.93 9.29 13.69
C GLU A 81 -0.71 7.95 12.98
N VAL A 82 -1.61 7.59 12.07
CA VAL A 82 -1.55 6.37 11.26
C VAL A 82 -1.57 6.75 9.78
N ILE A 83 -0.73 6.10 9.00
CA ILE A 83 -0.59 6.35 7.55
C ILE A 83 -0.93 5.10 6.77
N GLY A 84 -1.82 5.26 5.78
CA GLY A 84 -2.14 4.26 4.76
C GLY A 84 -1.86 4.78 3.36
N MET A 85 -1.50 3.86 2.45
CA MET A 85 -1.32 4.14 1.02
C MET A 85 -2.48 3.54 0.23
N LEU A 86 -3.11 4.33 -0.61
CA LEU A 86 -4.14 3.85 -1.54
C LEU A 86 -3.81 4.40 -2.94
N ASN A 87 -3.46 3.53 -3.88
CA ASN A 87 -3.13 3.98 -5.24
C ASN A 87 -4.36 4.54 -5.95
N SER A 88 -4.14 5.38 -6.96
CA SER A 88 -5.20 6.08 -7.69
C SER A 88 -6.09 5.19 -8.58
N ASP A 89 -5.81 3.89 -8.63
CA ASP A 89 -6.59 2.85 -9.32
C ASP A 89 -7.15 1.77 -8.37
N ASP A 90 -6.87 1.89 -7.05
CA ASP A 90 -7.35 0.99 -6.01
C ASP A 90 -8.53 1.62 -5.24
N VAL A 91 -9.37 0.78 -4.62
CA VAL A 91 -10.51 1.25 -3.81
C VAL A 91 -10.60 0.47 -2.50
N TYR A 92 -11.08 1.10 -1.44
CA TYR A 92 -11.49 0.39 -0.23
C TYR A 92 -12.67 -0.53 -0.51
N ALA A 93 -12.68 -1.70 0.10
CA ALA A 93 -13.65 -2.75 -0.21
C ALA A 93 -15.04 -2.47 0.36
N HIS A 94 -15.13 -1.72 1.45
CA HIS A 94 -16.38 -1.37 2.14
C HIS A 94 -16.19 -0.12 3.03
N PRO A 95 -17.27 0.51 3.51
CA PRO A 95 -17.19 1.77 4.26
C PRO A 95 -16.50 1.69 5.63
N SER A 96 -16.41 0.53 6.26
CA SER A 96 -15.85 0.37 7.61
C SER A 96 -14.37 -0.02 7.64
N VAL A 97 -13.65 0.06 6.52
CA VAL A 97 -12.21 -0.29 6.47
C VAL A 97 -11.41 0.54 7.46
N ILE A 98 -11.58 1.85 7.46
CA ILE A 98 -10.77 2.73 8.33
C ILE A 98 -11.14 2.56 9.80
N SER A 99 -12.41 2.34 10.14
CA SER A 99 -12.83 2.00 11.51
C SER A 99 -12.16 0.71 12.01
N HIS A 100 -12.04 -0.32 11.16
CA HIS A 100 -11.34 -1.56 11.52
C HIS A 100 -9.83 -1.38 11.65
N VAL A 101 -9.23 -0.54 10.80
CA VAL A 101 -7.82 -0.14 10.94
C VAL A 101 -7.60 0.57 12.27
N VAL A 102 -8.42 1.57 12.61
CA VAL A 102 -8.31 2.31 13.88
C VAL A 102 -8.44 1.36 15.09
N LYS A 103 -9.39 0.43 15.04
CA LYS A 103 -9.55 -0.59 16.09
C LYS A 103 -8.28 -1.44 16.28
N ALA A 104 -7.54 -1.75 15.22
CA ALA A 104 -6.27 -2.49 15.34
C ALA A 104 -5.17 -1.66 16.05
N PHE A 105 -5.26 -0.34 16.01
CA PHE A 105 -4.35 0.58 16.71
C PHE A 105 -4.83 1.05 18.09
N GLU A 106 -5.99 0.58 18.57
CA GLU A 106 -6.41 0.79 19.98
C GLU A 106 -5.40 0.14 20.94
N ASP A 107 -4.76 -0.95 20.53
CA ASP A 107 -3.57 -1.47 21.19
C ASP A 107 -2.38 -0.57 20.82
N GLU A 108 -1.94 0.26 21.78
CA GLU A 108 -0.85 1.21 21.59
C GLU A 108 0.50 0.52 21.28
N THR A 109 0.63 -0.77 21.57
CA THR A 109 1.83 -1.56 21.23
C THR A 109 1.90 -1.92 19.75
N MET A 110 0.78 -1.85 19.01
CA MET A 110 0.75 -2.13 17.58
C MET A 110 1.35 -0.97 16.78
N GLN A 111 2.37 -1.28 16.00
CA GLN A 111 3.10 -0.31 15.16
C GLN A 111 2.61 -0.31 13.72
N ALA A 112 2.04 -1.43 13.27
CA ALA A 112 1.45 -1.59 11.96
C ALA A 112 0.22 -2.50 11.99
N CYS A 113 -0.61 -2.42 10.96
CA CYS A 113 -1.59 -3.45 10.66
C CYS A 113 -1.66 -3.70 9.16
N TYR A 114 -2.24 -4.83 8.77
CA TYR A 114 -2.47 -5.20 7.38
C TYR A 114 -3.66 -6.16 7.28
N ALA A 115 -4.17 -6.32 6.07
CA ALA A 115 -5.37 -7.09 5.82
C ALA A 115 -5.25 -7.96 4.56
N ASP A 116 -6.33 -8.57 4.12
CA ASP A 116 -6.46 -9.25 2.85
C ASP A 116 -6.75 -8.27 1.71
N LEU A 117 -6.48 -8.69 0.48
CA LEU A 117 -6.68 -7.90 -0.72
C LEU A 117 -7.35 -8.75 -1.80
N GLN A 118 -8.26 -8.16 -2.56
CA GLN A 118 -8.79 -8.75 -3.79
C GLN A 118 -8.25 -8.05 -5.02
N TYR A 119 -7.90 -8.84 -6.04
CA TYR A 119 -7.68 -8.32 -7.39
C TYR A 119 -8.97 -8.40 -8.17
N ILE A 120 -9.37 -7.27 -8.75
CA ILE A 120 -10.56 -7.15 -9.58
C ILE A 120 -10.16 -6.89 -11.03
N GLN A 121 -11.03 -7.23 -11.99
CA GLN A 121 -10.81 -6.93 -13.39
C GLN A 121 -10.95 -5.42 -13.63
N ALA A 122 -10.07 -4.83 -14.46
CA ALA A 122 -10.07 -3.38 -14.67
C ALA A 122 -11.37 -2.90 -15.33
N GLU A 123 -11.89 -3.67 -16.29
CA GLU A 123 -13.12 -3.35 -17.05
C GLU A 123 -14.42 -3.76 -16.33
N ASP A 124 -14.33 -4.67 -15.36
CA ASP A 124 -15.46 -5.15 -14.57
C ASP A 124 -15.09 -5.28 -13.09
N PRO A 125 -15.27 -4.22 -12.28
CA PRO A 125 -14.90 -4.20 -10.85
C PRO A 125 -15.66 -5.23 -9.99
N GLN A 126 -16.76 -5.81 -10.48
CA GLN A 126 -17.48 -6.88 -9.76
C GLN A 126 -16.80 -8.25 -9.95
N ARG A 127 -15.96 -8.39 -10.96
CA ARG A 127 -15.27 -9.64 -11.24
C ARG A 127 -13.97 -9.78 -10.46
N ILE A 128 -13.99 -10.67 -9.46
CA ILE A 128 -12.81 -11.00 -8.68
C ILE A 128 -11.93 -11.95 -9.51
N VAL A 129 -10.66 -11.56 -9.69
CA VAL A 129 -9.64 -12.36 -10.40
C VAL A 129 -8.94 -13.31 -9.44
N ARG A 130 -8.57 -12.82 -8.26
CA ARG A 130 -7.95 -13.61 -7.20
C ARG A 130 -8.07 -12.92 -5.84
N THR A 131 -8.00 -13.70 -4.76
CA THR A 131 -7.96 -13.17 -3.39
C THR A 131 -6.59 -13.44 -2.76
N TRP A 132 -5.96 -12.42 -2.25
CA TRP A 132 -4.73 -12.53 -1.47
C TRP A 132 -5.05 -12.56 0.01
N ARG A 133 -5.10 -13.76 0.58
CA ARG A 133 -5.23 -13.96 2.02
C ARG A 133 -3.86 -13.89 2.66
N SER A 134 -3.67 -12.91 3.53
CA SER A 134 -2.39 -12.59 4.16
C SER A 134 -2.05 -13.54 5.30
N GLY A 135 -3.04 -13.87 6.14
CA GLY A 135 -2.85 -14.66 7.36
C GLY A 135 -2.05 -13.92 8.43
N ARG A 136 -1.92 -14.54 9.60
CA ARG A 136 -1.18 -13.95 10.74
C ARG A 136 0.31 -13.84 10.43
N PHE A 137 0.91 -12.74 10.86
CA PHE A 137 2.32 -12.47 10.69
C PHE A 137 3.21 -13.35 11.59
N GLN A 138 4.27 -13.87 10.98
CA GLN A 138 5.43 -14.41 11.68
C GLN A 138 6.70 -13.98 10.93
N PRO A 139 7.75 -13.49 11.62
CA PRO A 139 8.97 -13.01 10.97
C PRO A 139 9.61 -14.03 10.00
N SER A 140 9.55 -15.32 10.35
CA SER A 140 10.07 -16.40 9.50
C SER A 140 9.39 -16.51 8.14
N TYR A 141 8.16 -16.02 7.99
CA TYR A 141 7.41 -16.13 6.74
C TYR A 141 8.01 -15.32 5.60
N PHE A 142 8.71 -14.22 5.88
CA PHE A 142 9.46 -13.49 4.85
C PHE A 142 10.50 -14.39 4.14
N TYR A 143 11.17 -15.25 4.89
CA TYR A 143 12.15 -16.21 4.32
C TYR A 143 11.48 -17.25 3.41
N TRP A 144 10.18 -17.48 3.58
CA TRP A 144 9.36 -18.35 2.73
C TRP A 144 8.60 -17.58 1.64
N GLY A 145 9.04 -16.36 1.32
CA GLY A 145 8.48 -15.54 0.24
C GLY A 145 7.14 -14.89 0.56
N TRP A 146 6.75 -14.80 1.84
CA TRP A 146 5.55 -14.08 2.27
C TRP A 146 5.84 -12.57 2.40
N MET A 147 4.82 -11.77 2.12
CA MET A 147 4.72 -10.36 2.47
C MET A 147 3.23 -9.98 2.58
N PRO A 148 2.86 -8.97 3.36
CA PRO A 148 1.50 -8.44 3.31
C PRO A 148 1.28 -7.65 2.02
N PRO A 149 0.01 -7.52 1.54
CA PRO A 149 -0.31 -6.65 0.42
C PRO A 149 -0.10 -5.19 0.81
N HIS A 150 0.75 -4.48 0.08
CA HIS A 150 1.15 -3.12 0.46
C HIS A 150 -0.03 -2.13 0.54
N PRO A 151 -1.09 -2.18 -0.30
CA PRO A 151 -2.20 -1.23 -0.17
C PRO A 151 -3.04 -1.43 1.10
N THR A 152 -2.89 -2.57 1.78
CA THR A 152 -3.56 -2.86 3.06
C THR A 152 -2.69 -2.59 4.28
N PHE A 153 -1.45 -2.13 4.08
CA PHE A 153 -0.47 -1.96 5.13
C PHE A 153 -0.53 -0.54 5.70
N PHE A 154 -1.03 -0.42 6.93
CA PHE A 154 -1.09 0.84 7.67
C PHE A 154 0.00 0.84 8.75
N VAL A 155 0.61 1.99 8.98
CA VAL A 155 1.78 2.15 9.86
C VAL A 155 1.63 3.40 10.72
N ARG A 156 2.00 3.34 11.99
CA ARG A 156 2.11 4.57 12.80
C ARG A 156 3.13 5.52 12.17
N LYS A 157 2.81 6.79 12.10
CA LYS A 157 3.71 7.80 11.55
C LYS A 157 5.08 7.81 12.25
N SER A 158 5.08 7.63 13.58
CA SER A 158 6.30 7.54 14.38
C SER A 158 7.26 6.42 13.95
N VAL A 159 6.76 5.36 13.29
CA VAL A 159 7.61 4.30 12.73
C VAL A 159 8.42 4.86 11.56
N TYR A 160 7.81 5.64 10.66
CA TYR A 160 8.56 6.29 9.57
C TYR A 160 9.62 7.26 10.09
N ASP A 161 9.34 7.96 11.21
CA ASP A 161 10.31 8.84 11.86
C ASP A 161 11.52 8.06 12.41
N GLN A 162 11.31 6.81 12.84
CA GLN A 162 12.36 5.94 13.37
C GLN A 162 13.16 5.19 12.31
N VAL A 163 12.48 4.63 11.30
CA VAL A 163 13.09 3.72 10.34
C VAL A 163 13.39 4.37 9.00
N GLY A 164 12.87 5.58 8.75
CA GLY A 164 12.99 6.32 7.50
C GLY A 164 11.85 5.98 6.50
N LEU A 165 11.88 6.70 5.39
CA LEU A 165 10.88 6.66 4.33
C LEU A 165 11.18 5.57 3.28
N PHE A 166 10.37 5.49 2.21
CA PHE A 166 10.63 4.61 1.08
C PHE A 166 11.95 4.93 0.40
N ASP A 167 12.72 3.92 0.05
CA ASP A 167 13.96 4.07 -0.73
C ASP A 167 13.63 4.31 -2.22
N THR A 168 13.83 5.52 -2.69
CA THR A 168 13.53 5.93 -4.07
C THR A 168 14.51 5.36 -5.10
N SER A 169 15.62 4.75 -4.68
CA SER A 169 16.53 4.04 -5.58
C SER A 169 15.91 2.75 -6.15
N LEU A 170 14.92 2.18 -5.45
CA LEU A 170 14.13 1.04 -5.89
C LEU A 170 12.87 1.52 -6.61
N ARG A 171 12.70 1.10 -7.87
CA ARG A 171 11.56 1.54 -8.69
C ARG A 171 10.30 0.69 -8.54
N SER A 172 10.42 -0.54 -8.07
CA SER A 172 9.32 -1.52 -8.04
C SER A 172 9.27 -2.40 -6.79
N ALA A 173 10.22 -2.26 -5.86
CA ALA A 173 10.30 -3.09 -4.66
C ALA A 173 10.55 -2.30 -3.37
N SER A 174 10.36 -0.96 -3.37
CA SER A 174 10.53 -0.16 -2.16
C SER A 174 9.43 -0.42 -1.13
N ASP A 175 8.23 -0.83 -1.57
CA ASP A 175 7.18 -1.35 -0.69
C ASP A 175 7.62 -2.63 0.04
N TYR A 176 8.24 -3.55 -0.67
CA TYR A 176 8.80 -4.76 -0.07
C TYR A 176 9.96 -4.45 0.87
N GLU A 177 10.84 -3.54 0.46
CA GLU A 177 12.00 -3.10 1.23
C GLU A 177 11.58 -2.51 2.58
N ILE A 178 10.62 -1.57 2.58
CA ILE A 178 10.19 -0.92 3.81
C ILE A 178 9.46 -1.88 4.76
N MET A 179 8.72 -2.86 4.24
CA MET A 179 8.09 -3.92 5.04
C MET A 179 9.14 -4.83 5.69
N LEU A 180 10.21 -5.21 4.96
CA LEU A 180 11.35 -5.93 5.54
C LEU A 180 12.01 -5.09 6.64
N ARG A 181 12.19 -3.79 6.40
CA ARG A 181 12.79 -2.87 7.37
C ARG A 181 11.95 -2.80 8.65
N ILE A 182 10.67 -2.53 8.52
CA ILE A 182 9.73 -2.39 9.65
C ILE A 182 9.58 -3.72 10.40
N LEU A 183 9.19 -4.79 9.69
CA LEU A 183 8.70 -6.01 10.33
C LEU A 183 9.81 -7.01 10.67
N LEU A 184 10.86 -7.09 9.84
CA LEU A 184 11.90 -8.10 10.03
C LEU A 184 13.16 -7.52 10.69
N LYS A 185 13.67 -6.36 10.19
CA LYS A 185 14.88 -5.74 10.74
C LYS A 185 14.61 -5.06 12.09
N HIS A 186 13.58 -4.21 12.16
CA HIS A 186 13.23 -3.48 13.39
C HIS A 186 12.24 -4.25 14.28
N LYS A 187 11.73 -5.40 13.83
CA LYS A 187 10.83 -6.29 14.60
C LYS A 187 9.62 -5.56 15.17
N MET A 188 9.10 -4.58 14.42
CA MET A 188 7.89 -3.85 14.82
C MET A 188 6.69 -4.78 14.84
N SER A 189 5.81 -4.58 15.82
CA SER A 189 4.57 -5.36 15.96
C SER A 189 3.58 -5.05 14.83
N ALA A 190 2.88 -6.07 14.36
CA ALA A 190 1.85 -5.90 13.33
C ALA A 190 0.62 -6.76 13.62
N CYS A 191 -0.56 -6.15 13.50
CA CYS A 191 -1.85 -6.81 13.63
C CYS A 191 -2.38 -7.24 12.25
N TYR A 192 -2.93 -8.44 12.15
CA TYR A 192 -3.64 -8.90 10.96
C TYR A 192 -5.14 -8.71 11.12
N ILE A 193 -5.76 -8.01 10.19
CA ILE A 193 -7.20 -7.82 10.08
C ILE A 193 -7.72 -8.87 9.08
N PRO A 194 -8.49 -9.90 9.51
CA PRO A 194 -8.84 -11.05 8.68
C PRO A 194 -10.03 -10.76 7.75
N GLU A 195 -9.92 -9.69 6.96
CA GLU A 195 -10.92 -9.29 5.97
C GLU A 195 -10.28 -8.63 4.76
N VAL A 196 -11.03 -8.55 3.67
CA VAL A 196 -10.61 -7.81 2.47
C VAL A 196 -10.86 -6.33 2.68
N THR A 197 -9.81 -5.53 2.76
CA THR A 197 -9.90 -4.08 2.94
C THR A 197 -9.70 -3.29 1.65
N VAL A 198 -8.97 -3.85 0.67
CA VAL A 198 -8.68 -3.18 -0.61
C VAL A 198 -9.02 -4.08 -1.79
N LYS A 199 -9.66 -3.49 -2.79
CA LYS A 199 -9.82 -4.08 -4.13
C LYS A 199 -8.84 -3.37 -5.08
N MET A 200 -7.90 -4.14 -5.61
CA MET A 200 -6.84 -3.68 -6.51
C MET A 200 -7.15 -4.07 -7.95
N ARG A 201 -7.06 -3.12 -8.88
CA ARG A 201 -7.28 -3.41 -10.31
C ARG A 201 -6.12 -4.21 -10.90
N THR A 202 -6.47 -5.16 -11.77
CA THR A 202 -5.47 -5.87 -12.59
C THR A 202 -5.00 -4.97 -13.73
N GLY A 203 -3.73 -5.15 -14.17
CA GLY A 203 -3.17 -4.38 -15.31
C GLY A 203 -2.17 -3.30 -14.92
N GLY A 204 -1.87 -3.11 -13.64
CA GLY A 204 -0.88 -2.12 -13.18
C GLY A 204 0.50 -2.29 -13.79
N ILE A 205 1.27 -1.20 -13.85
CA ILE A 205 2.57 -1.03 -14.54
C ILE A 205 3.60 -2.10 -14.17
N SER A 206 3.58 -2.60 -12.92
CA SER A 206 4.56 -3.57 -12.40
C SER A 206 4.52 -4.94 -13.09
N ASN A 207 3.39 -5.34 -13.68
CA ASN A 207 3.20 -6.64 -14.30
C ASN A 207 3.27 -6.64 -15.84
N ALA A 208 3.51 -5.47 -16.46
CA ALA A 208 3.33 -5.26 -17.89
C ALA A 208 4.38 -5.94 -18.80
N SER A 209 5.56 -6.39 -18.30
CA SER A 209 6.58 -7.03 -19.14
C SER A 209 7.49 -8.00 -18.38
N VAL A 210 8.09 -8.96 -19.13
CA VAL A 210 9.13 -9.87 -18.60
C VAL A 210 10.32 -9.09 -18.04
N ARG A 211 10.72 -7.98 -18.68
CA ARG A 211 11.80 -7.10 -18.21
C ARG A 211 11.48 -6.49 -16.84
N ASN A 212 10.23 -6.09 -16.61
CA ASN A 212 9.80 -5.56 -15.32
C ASN A 212 9.85 -6.64 -14.22
N ARG A 213 9.49 -7.89 -14.55
CA ARG A 213 9.58 -9.02 -13.60
C ARG A 213 11.02 -9.35 -13.21
N LEU A 214 11.95 -9.33 -14.17
CA LEU A 214 13.39 -9.55 -13.87
C LEU A 214 13.96 -8.41 -13.02
N ARG A 215 13.56 -7.17 -13.31
CA ARG A 215 13.93 -6.01 -12.49
C ARG A 215 13.39 -6.18 -11.06
N ALA A 216 12.11 -6.47 -10.90
CA ALA A 216 11.48 -6.65 -9.59
C ALA A 216 12.21 -7.71 -8.75
N ASN A 217 12.60 -8.86 -9.36
CA ASN A 217 13.35 -9.91 -8.66
C ASN A 217 14.76 -9.43 -8.22
N ARG A 218 15.44 -8.62 -9.04
CA ARG A 218 16.73 -8.02 -8.68
C ARG A 218 16.55 -7.00 -7.55
N GLU A 219 15.55 -6.16 -7.63
CA GLU A 219 15.25 -5.17 -6.59
C GLU A 219 14.77 -5.83 -5.29
N ASP A 220 14.01 -6.93 -5.35
CA ASP A 220 13.69 -7.73 -4.16
C ASP A 220 14.96 -8.22 -3.44
N ARG A 221 15.98 -8.66 -4.18
CA ARG A 221 17.27 -9.07 -3.59
C ARG A 221 18.01 -7.89 -2.97
N GLU A 222 17.97 -6.75 -3.65
CA GLU A 222 18.56 -5.51 -3.16
C GLU A 222 17.86 -5.03 -1.87
N ALA A 223 16.55 -5.19 -1.77
CA ALA A 223 15.77 -4.88 -0.57
C ALA A 223 16.27 -5.63 0.68
N TRP A 224 16.62 -6.91 0.53
CA TRP A 224 17.25 -7.68 1.61
C TRP A 224 18.62 -7.13 1.97
N ARG A 225 19.46 -6.84 0.97
CA ARG A 225 20.84 -6.34 1.14
C ARG A 225 20.84 -4.97 1.85
N LEU A 226 19.99 -4.05 1.44
CA LEU A 226 19.85 -2.71 2.05
C LEU A 226 19.47 -2.79 3.52
N ASN A 227 18.72 -3.81 3.90
CA ASN A 227 18.37 -4.06 5.29
C ASN A 227 19.43 -4.83 6.10
N GLY A 228 20.53 -5.26 5.48
CA GLY A 228 21.52 -6.12 6.13
C GLY A 228 20.98 -7.52 6.43
N LEU A 229 19.94 -7.95 5.71
CA LEU A 229 19.29 -9.25 5.87
C LEU A 229 19.74 -10.21 4.77
N HIS A 230 19.77 -11.50 5.08
CA HIS A 230 20.22 -12.56 4.18
C HIS A 230 19.07 -13.54 3.90
N PRO A 231 18.41 -13.46 2.71
CA PRO A 231 17.37 -14.43 2.34
C PRO A 231 18.00 -15.82 2.11
N TYR A 232 17.23 -16.87 2.30
CA TYR A 232 17.64 -18.19 1.81
C TYR A 232 17.70 -18.18 0.28
N PHE A 233 18.48 -19.11 -0.32
CA PHE A 233 18.64 -19.16 -1.78
C PHE A 233 17.32 -19.32 -2.54
N PHE A 234 16.31 -19.95 -1.91
CA PHE A 234 14.97 -20.19 -2.48
C PHE A 234 13.95 -19.10 -2.17
N THR A 235 14.19 -18.21 -1.20
CA THR A 235 13.21 -17.20 -0.72
C THR A 235 12.54 -16.42 -1.86
N LEU A 236 13.35 -15.86 -2.75
CA LEU A 236 12.86 -15.02 -3.85
C LEU A 236 12.17 -15.83 -4.96
N TYR A 237 12.46 -17.12 -5.07
CA TYR A 237 11.75 -18.02 -6.00
C TYR A 237 10.39 -18.44 -5.45
N LEU A 238 10.23 -18.56 -4.13
CA LEU A 238 8.97 -18.88 -3.49
C LEU A 238 7.96 -17.71 -3.54
N LYS A 239 8.42 -16.47 -3.53
CA LYS A 239 7.57 -15.28 -3.58
C LYS A 239 6.57 -15.30 -4.75
N PRO A 240 6.95 -15.55 -6.01
CA PRO A 240 5.98 -15.71 -7.10
C PRO A 240 5.16 -17.00 -7.02
N LEU A 241 5.69 -18.10 -6.48
CA LEU A 241 4.96 -19.38 -6.35
C LEU A 241 3.78 -19.26 -5.38
N ARG A 242 3.93 -18.51 -4.29
CA ARG A 242 2.81 -18.24 -3.36
C ARG A 242 1.63 -17.52 -4.01
N LYS A 243 1.84 -16.81 -5.12
CA LYS A 243 0.74 -16.19 -5.86
C LYS A 243 -0.20 -17.22 -6.51
N ILE A 244 0.26 -18.44 -6.75
CA ILE A 244 -0.55 -19.51 -7.37
C ILE A 244 -1.72 -19.91 -6.46
N THR A 245 -1.49 -20.01 -5.15
CA THR A 245 -2.54 -20.37 -4.18
C THR A 245 -3.66 -19.34 -4.11
N GLN A 246 -3.40 -18.07 -4.47
CA GLN A 246 -4.37 -16.98 -4.46
C GLN A 246 -5.45 -17.13 -5.55
N PHE A 247 -5.22 -17.97 -6.58
CA PHE A 247 -6.20 -18.26 -7.63
C PHE A 247 -7.12 -19.42 -7.28
N ILE A 248 -6.74 -20.25 -6.31
CA ILE A 248 -7.45 -21.49 -5.96
C ILE A 248 -8.49 -21.24 -4.86
N ILE A 249 -8.22 -20.30 -3.98
CA ILE A 249 -9.08 -19.98 -2.83
C ILE A 249 -9.92 -18.75 -3.20
N ARG A 250 -11.10 -19.02 -3.73
CA ARG A 250 -12.15 -18.02 -3.97
C ARG A 250 -12.92 -17.70 -2.71
#